data_5e284b174444f642c3f987505a41a580
#
_entry.id   5e284b174444f642c3f987505a41a580
#
_cell.length_a   1.000
_cell.length_b   1.000
_cell.length_c   1.000
_cell.angle_alpha   90.00
_cell.angle_beta   90.00
_cell.angle_gamma   90.00
#
_symmetry.space_group_name_H-M   'P 1'
#
loop_
_entity.id
_entity.type
_entity.pdbx_description
1 polymer ?
#
loop_
_entity_poly.entity_id
_entity_poly.type
_entity_poly.pdbx_seq_one_letter_code
_entity_poly.pdbx_strand_id
1 'polypeptide(L)'
;SGTARGYPRKNIESWQAGGKTGTSDDQRDSWFVGFAGDLLVLVWLGFDDNRPTPLTGRSGALEVWKNFINDIKPSSVEKNSLPRVKYIWTDKKDGLVSGEKCKNSLLVPFIIGTEPNTIPSVRSKCASKPKRNKSDVMQKLKKVFEEGQG
;
A
#
# COMPACT_ATOMS: atom_id res chain seq x y z
N SER A 1 -6.84 4.84 5.21
CA SER A 1 -6.88 5.32 6.61
C SER A 1 -6.01 6.57 6.72
N GLY A 2 -6.31 7.47 7.67
CA GLY A 2 -5.53 8.68 7.91
C GLY A 2 -6.33 9.97 7.78
N THR A 3 -5.74 11.11 8.22
CA THR A 3 -6.38 12.43 8.27
C THR A 3 -6.72 13.02 6.90
N ALA A 4 -6.04 12.57 5.83
CA ALA A 4 -6.37 12.92 4.44
C ALA A 4 -7.52 12.08 3.85
N ARG A 5 -8.19 11.24 4.66
CA ARG A 5 -9.35 10.44 4.25
C ARG A 5 -10.51 11.32 3.83
N GLY A 6 -11.12 11.04 2.69
CA GLY A 6 -12.27 11.81 2.16
C GLY A 6 -11.90 12.80 1.05
N TYR A 7 -10.67 12.75 0.55
CA TYR A 7 -10.34 13.41 -0.70
C TYR A 7 -11.19 12.83 -1.84
N PRO A 8 -11.84 13.65 -2.67
CA PRO A 8 -12.59 13.13 -3.81
C PRO A 8 -11.65 12.41 -4.75
N ARG A 9 -11.81 11.09 -4.83
CA ARG A 9 -10.95 10.18 -5.63
C ARG A 9 -11.07 10.37 -7.14
N LYS A 10 -12.01 11.16 -7.61
CA LYS A 10 -12.34 11.26 -9.04
C LYS A 10 -11.17 11.62 -9.96
N ASN A 11 -10.13 12.29 -9.46
CA ASN A 11 -8.97 12.68 -10.27
C ASN A 11 -7.65 12.02 -9.80
N ILE A 12 -7.63 11.42 -8.60
CA ILE A 12 -6.42 10.88 -7.99
C ILE A 12 -6.17 9.41 -8.37
N GLU A 13 -7.20 8.67 -8.73
CA GLU A 13 -7.04 7.25 -9.11
C GLU A 13 -6.14 7.06 -10.33
N SER A 14 -6.10 8.06 -11.23
CA SER A 14 -5.21 8.05 -12.39
C SER A 14 -3.74 8.32 -12.04
N TRP A 15 -3.46 9.04 -10.92
CA TRP A 15 -2.10 9.48 -10.59
C TRP A 15 -1.43 8.70 -9.47
N GLN A 16 -2.12 7.75 -8.84
CA GLN A 16 -1.58 7.03 -7.69
C GLN A 16 -1.04 7.99 -6.61
N ALA A 17 -1.93 8.80 -6.04
CA ALA A 17 -1.55 9.79 -5.05
C ALA A 17 -1.64 9.27 -3.61
N GLY A 18 -0.77 9.78 -2.77
CA GLY A 18 -0.77 9.54 -1.33
C GLY A 18 0.01 10.62 -0.60
N GLY A 19 -0.16 10.69 0.72
CA GLY A 19 0.58 11.68 1.51
C GLY A 19 0.22 11.66 2.97
N LYS A 20 0.89 12.55 3.72
CA LYS A 20 0.76 12.67 5.17
C LYS A 20 0.64 14.14 5.56
N THR A 21 -0.35 14.45 6.40
CA THR A 21 -0.48 15.75 7.06
C THR A 21 0.43 15.82 8.28
N GLY A 22 0.92 17.00 8.59
CA GLY A 22 1.57 17.37 9.83
C GLY A 22 0.94 18.66 10.39
N THR A 23 0.85 18.75 11.70
CA THR A 23 0.40 19.96 12.42
C THR A 23 1.25 20.02 13.66
N SER A 24 1.93 21.15 13.90
CA SER A 24 2.67 21.38 15.12
C SER A 24 1.74 21.72 16.28
N ASP A 25 2.28 21.70 17.50
CA ASP A 25 1.57 22.12 18.69
C ASP A 25 1.05 23.56 18.53
N ASP A 26 -0.09 23.84 19.11
CA ASP A 26 -0.81 25.13 18.98
C ASP A 26 -1.12 25.56 17.55
N GLN A 27 -1.10 24.62 16.60
CA GLN A 27 -1.37 24.88 15.18
C GLN A 27 -0.47 25.97 14.56
N ARG A 28 0.79 26.04 14.98
CA ARG A 28 1.73 27.03 14.45
C ARG A 28 2.13 26.75 13.01
N ASP A 29 2.21 25.44 12.67
CA ASP A 29 2.56 24.97 11.34
C ASP A 29 1.52 24.00 10.79
N SER A 30 1.19 24.20 9.56
CA SER A 30 0.38 23.30 8.76
C SER A 30 1.25 22.69 7.66
N TRP A 31 1.45 21.38 7.71
CA TRP A 31 2.30 20.64 6.77
C TRP A 31 1.50 19.62 5.97
N PHE A 32 1.89 19.44 4.73
CA PHE A 32 1.50 18.29 3.94
C PHE A 32 2.66 17.86 3.04
N VAL A 33 3.01 16.59 3.09
CA VAL A 33 3.93 15.94 2.12
C VAL A 33 3.12 14.92 1.36
N GLY A 34 3.11 15.02 0.04
CA GLY A 34 2.36 14.11 -0.81
C GLY A 34 3.00 13.88 -2.15
N PHE A 35 2.80 12.68 -2.68
CA PHE A 35 3.15 12.35 -4.05
C PHE A 35 1.87 12.20 -4.89
N ALA A 36 1.99 12.53 -6.16
CA ALA A 36 0.98 12.25 -7.18
C ALA A 36 1.70 11.98 -8.50
N GLY A 37 1.51 10.79 -9.05
CA GLY A 37 2.27 10.37 -10.22
C GLY A 37 3.79 10.46 -9.98
N ASP A 38 4.48 11.15 -10.84
CA ASP A 38 5.93 11.37 -10.83
C ASP A 38 6.40 12.54 -9.94
N LEU A 39 5.48 13.25 -9.27
CA LEU A 39 5.81 14.40 -8.42
C LEU A 39 5.73 14.03 -6.93
N LEU A 40 6.72 14.54 -6.17
CA LEU A 40 6.69 14.63 -4.72
C LEU A 40 6.69 16.11 -4.33
N VAL A 41 5.66 16.55 -3.61
CA VAL A 41 5.46 17.96 -3.23
C VAL A 41 5.26 18.09 -1.74
N LEU A 42 6.00 19.00 -1.13
CA LEU A 42 5.85 19.41 0.25
C LEU A 42 5.24 20.81 0.29
N VAL A 43 4.22 21.00 1.11
CA VAL A 43 3.60 22.30 1.39
C VAL A 43 3.71 22.60 2.87
N TRP A 44 4.16 23.79 3.19
CA TRP A 44 4.17 24.36 4.53
C TRP A 44 3.44 25.70 4.54
N LEU A 45 2.64 25.91 5.58
CA LEU A 45 1.99 27.19 5.87
C LEU A 45 2.24 27.51 7.35
N GLY A 46 2.72 28.68 7.61
CA GLY A 46 3.02 29.18 8.94
C GLY A 46 3.30 30.69 8.90
N PHE A 47 3.55 31.28 10.05
CA PHE A 47 4.00 32.66 10.18
C PHE A 47 5.46 32.70 10.58
N ASP A 48 6.21 33.67 10.03
CA ASP A 48 7.63 33.85 10.34
C ASP A 48 7.90 34.16 11.82
N ASP A 49 6.95 34.79 12.49
CA ASP A 49 7.00 35.06 13.93
C ASP A 49 6.52 33.90 14.82
N ASN A 50 6.28 32.74 14.21
CA ASN A 50 5.87 31.51 14.88
C ASN A 50 4.56 31.63 15.69
N ARG A 51 3.68 32.60 15.40
CA ARG A 51 2.35 32.70 16.01
C ARG A 51 1.42 31.58 15.51
N PRO A 52 0.43 31.14 16.32
CA PRO A 52 -0.53 30.16 15.90
C PRO A 52 -1.31 30.56 14.64
N THR A 53 -1.60 29.58 13.79
CA THR A 53 -2.51 29.71 12.64
C THR A 53 -3.84 29.05 12.97
N PRO A 54 -4.95 29.43 12.31
CA PRO A 54 -6.22 28.68 12.40
C PRO A 54 -6.21 27.40 11.55
N LEU A 55 -5.06 26.97 11.04
CA LEU A 55 -4.94 25.90 10.04
C LEU A 55 -4.34 24.62 10.66
N THR A 56 -4.90 23.50 10.23
CA THR A 56 -4.29 22.18 10.44
C THR A 56 -3.65 21.72 9.13
N GLY A 57 -2.82 20.67 9.16
CA GLY A 57 -2.30 20.07 7.94
C GLY A 57 -3.38 19.65 6.94
N ARG A 58 -4.60 19.37 7.42
CA ARG A 58 -5.73 19.04 6.57
C ARG A 58 -6.44 20.27 5.98
N SER A 59 -6.72 21.29 6.80
CA SER A 59 -7.47 22.48 6.38
C SER A 59 -6.60 23.52 5.67
N GLY A 60 -5.29 23.43 5.80
CA GLY A 60 -4.32 24.34 5.20
C GLY A 60 -3.50 23.67 4.10
N ALA A 61 -2.34 23.10 4.45
CA ALA A 61 -1.34 22.62 3.51
C ALA A 61 -1.87 21.55 2.53
N LEU A 62 -2.76 20.65 2.95
CA LEU A 62 -3.38 19.68 2.05
C LEU A 62 -4.24 20.36 0.97
N GLU A 63 -4.98 21.42 1.30
CA GLU A 63 -5.82 22.12 0.31
C GLU A 63 -4.97 22.83 -0.75
N VAL A 64 -3.86 23.46 -0.35
CA VAL A 64 -2.89 24.05 -1.29
C VAL A 64 -2.27 22.99 -2.18
N TRP A 65 -1.83 21.88 -1.60
CA TRP A 65 -1.26 20.75 -2.34
C TRP A 65 -2.23 20.19 -3.38
N LYS A 66 -3.50 20.05 -3.02
CA LYS A 66 -4.57 19.59 -3.91
C LYS A 66 -4.73 20.48 -5.15
N ASN A 67 -4.84 21.79 -4.90
CA ASN A 67 -5.00 22.76 -5.98
C ASN A 67 -3.80 22.70 -6.91
N PHE A 68 -2.59 22.71 -6.36
CA PHE A 68 -1.35 22.60 -7.12
C PHE A 68 -1.32 21.34 -8.00
N ILE A 69 -1.61 20.16 -7.45
CA ILE A 69 -1.62 18.89 -8.22
C ILE A 69 -2.72 18.88 -9.29
N ASN A 70 -3.89 19.45 -9.01
CA ASN A 70 -4.95 19.56 -10.02
C ASN A 70 -4.58 20.47 -11.19
N ASP A 71 -3.82 21.53 -10.94
CA ASP A 71 -3.37 22.46 -11.98
C ASP A 71 -2.24 21.86 -12.82
N ILE A 72 -1.25 21.24 -12.17
CA ILE A 72 -0.09 20.63 -12.84
C ILE A 72 -0.44 19.36 -13.61
N LYS A 73 -1.41 18.55 -13.11
CA LYS A 73 -1.81 17.26 -13.70
C LYS A 73 -0.62 16.35 -13.97
N PRO A 74 0.05 15.85 -12.93
CA PRO A 74 1.27 15.05 -13.05
C PRO A 74 1.07 13.81 -13.93
N SER A 75 2.16 13.33 -14.53
CA SER A 75 2.15 12.09 -15.30
C SER A 75 1.93 10.89 -14.40
N SER A 76 1.13 9.92 -14.86
CA SER A 76 1.00 8.66 -14.15
C SER A 76 2.31 7.88 -14.18
N VAL A 77 2.75 7.38 -13.04
CA VAL A 77 3.88 6.44 -13.00
C VAL A 77 3.38 5.08 -13.43
N GLU A 78 3.96 4.52 -14.50
CA GLU A 78 3.71 3.14 -14.84
C GLU A 78 4.15 2.24 -13.67
N LYS A 79 3.27 1.31 -13.30
CA LYS A 79 3.62 0.23 -12.36
C LYS A 79 4.54 -0.77 -13.07
N ASN A 80 5.73 -0.31 -13.46
CA ASN A 80 6.76 -1.22 -13.88
C ASN A 80 7.03 -2.16 -12.71
N SER A 81 6.89 -3.45 -12.94
CA SER A 81 7.24 -4.46 -11.97
C SER A 81 8.71 -4.23 -11.60
N LEU A 82 8.95 -3.69 -10.43
CA LEU A 82 10.30 -3.53 -9.92
C LEU A 82 10.93 -4.93 -9.89
N PRO A 83 12.10 -5.16 -10.52
CA PRO A 83 12.63 -6.51 -10.77
C PRO A 83 12.94 -7.31 -9.49
N ARG A 84 12.90 -6.66 -8.33
CA ARG A 84 13.13 -7.28 -7.01
C ARG A 84 11.94 -7.14 -6.05
N VAL A 85 10.76 -6.80 -6.56
CA VAL A 85 9.55 -6.64 -5.75
C VAL A 85 8.50 -7.67 -6.15
N LYS A 86 7.96 -8.34 -5.15
CA LYS A 86 6.84 -9.29 -5.29
C LYS A 86 5.64 -8.77 -4.51
N TYR A 87 4.47 -8.80 -5.13
CA TYR A 87 3.22 -8.43 -4.47
C TYR A 87 2.54 -9.66 -3.89
N ILE A 88 2.20 -9.60 -2.60
CA ILE A 88 1.58 -10.72 -1.88
C ILE A 88 0.35 -10.21 -1.14
N TRP A 89 -0.74 -10.96 -1.23
CA TRP A 89 -1.91 -10.73 -0.41
C TRP A 89 -1.62 -11.13 1.04
N THR A 90 -1.78 -10.19 1.96
CA THR A 90 -1.56 -10.40 3.40
C THR A 90 -2.81 -10.06 4.19
N ASP A 91 -3.03 -10.71 5.32
CA ASP A 91 -4.08 -10.33 6.27
C ASP A 91 -3.66 -9.06 7.03
N LYS A 92 -4.57 -8.09 7.11
CA LYS A 92 -4.32 -6.79 7.77
C LYS A 92 -4.08 -6.89 9.28
N LYS A 93 -4.47 -8.00 9.91
CA LYS A 93 -4.40 -8.15 11.36
C LYS A 93 -3.08 -8.74 11.83
N ASP A 94 -2.59 -9.74 11.11
CA ASP A 94 -1.38 -10.48 11.51
C ASP A 94 -0.24 -10.38 10.51
N GLY A 95 -0.47 -9.76 9.33
CA GLY A 95 0.54 -9.60 8.27
C GLY A 95 0.90 -10.90 7.55
N LEU A 96 0.25 -12.01 7.85
CA LEU A 96 0.54 -13.30 7.23
C LEU A 96 -0.07 -13.40 5.83
N VAL A 97 0.44 -14.35 5.04
CA VAL A 97 -0.06 -14.59 3.68
C VAL A 97 -1.55 -14.92 3.69
N SER A 98 -2.29 -14.25 2.82
CA SER A 98 -3.74 -14.37 2.68
C SER A 98 -4.12 -14.56 1.21
N GLY A 99 -5.41 -14.63 0.92
CA GLY A 99 -5.95 -14.72 -0.43
C GLY A 99 -6.55 -13.40 -0.93
N GLU A 100 -6.54 -13.18 -2.25
CA GLU A 100 -7.11 -11.99 -2.89
C GLU A 100 -8.56 -11.71 -2.48
N LYS A 101 -9.38 -12.74 -2.37
CA LYS A 101 -10.81 -12.64 -2.07
C LYS A 101 -11.15 -12.54 -0.59
N CYS A 102 -10.14 -12.48 0.28
CA CYS A 102 -10.36 -12.42 1.71
C CYS A 102 -10.72 -11.03 2.19
N LYS A 103 -11.74 -10.91 3.03
CA LYS A 103 -12.32 -9.62 3.47
C LYS A 103 -11.30 -8.66 4.11
N ASN A 104 -10.28 -9.21 4.76
CA ASN A 104 -9.26 -8.42 5.46
C ASN A 104 -7.91 -8.43 4.74
N SER A 105 -7.83 -8.89 3.49
CA SER A 105 -6.57 -8.93 2.77
C SER A 105 -6.20 -7.58 2.17
N LEU A 106 -4.90 -7.37 2.05
CA LEU A 106 -4.27 -6.23 1.42
C LEU A 106 -3.12 -6.75 0.54
N LEU A 107 -3.02 -6.24 -0.68
CA LEU A 107 -1.89 -6.51 -1.55
C LEU A 107 -0.71 -5.64 -1.13
N VAL A 108 0.37 -6.24 -0.66
CA VAL A 108 1.55 -5.56 -0.11
C VAL A 108 2.78 -5.90 -0.94
N PRO A 109 3.61 -4.90 -1.31
CA PRO A 109 4.90 -5.16 -1.96
C PRO A 109 5.94 -5.64 -0.94
N PHE A 110 6.69 -6.67 -1.31
CA PHE A 110 7.84 -7.19 -0.57
C PHE A 110 9.07 -7.24 -1.47
N ILE A 111 10.24 -6.98 -0.91
CA ILE A 111 11.49 -7.30 -1.58
C ILE A 111 11.61 -8.83 -1.61
N ILE A 112 12.01 -9.40 -2.75
CA ILE A 112 12.18 -10.85 -2.89
C ILE A 112 13.14 -11.36 -1.80
N GLY A 113 12.70 -12.34 -1.02
CA GLY A 113 13.41 -12.91 0.13
C GLY A 113 13.03 -12.31 1.50
N THR A 114 12.17 -11.27 1.53
CA THR A 114 11.65 -10.69 2.80
C THR A 114 10.16 -10.96 2.99
N GLU A 115 9.58 -11.84 2.19
CA GLU A 115 8.17 -12.18 2.26
C GLU A 115 7.83 -12.85 3.60
N PRO A 116 6.64 -12.62 4.15
CA PRO A 116 6.19 -13.34 5.33
C PRO A 116 6.14 -14.85 5.05
N ASN A 117 6.47 -15.64 6.06
CA ASN A 117 6.44 -17.10 5.94
C ASN A 117 5.08 -17.56 5.38
N THR A 118 5.14 -18.53 4.47
CA THR A 118 4.00 -19.05 3.70
C THR A 118 2.97 -19.85 4.53
N ILE A 119 3.02 -19.74 5.85
CA ILE A 119 1.98 -20.34 6.71
C ILE A 119 0.74 -19.42 6.56
N PRO A 120 -0.33 -19.90 5.88
CA PRO A 120 -1.55 -19.11 5.76
C PRO A 120 -2.06 -18.82 7.17
N SER A 121 -2.50 -17.59 7.41
CA SER A 121 -3.18 -17.25 8.65
C SER A 121 -4.25 -18.29 8.94
N VAL A 122 -4.12 -19.01 10.05
CA VAL A 122 -5.09 -20.04 10.48
C VAL A 122 -6.48 -19.44 10.67
N ARG A 123 -6.57 -18.11 10.78
CA ARG A 123 -7.81 -17.36 10.93
C ARG A 123 -8.48 -17.00 9.60
N SER A 124 -7.78 -17.05 8.49
CA SER A 124 -8.42 -16.82 7.20
C SER A 124 -9.02 -18.12 6.67
N LYS A 125 -10.28 -18.40 7.02
CA LYS A 125 -11.13 -19.40 6.33
C LYS A 125 -11.17 -19.21 4.79
N CYS A 126 -10.44 -18.25 4.30
CA CYS A 126 -10.35 -17.75 2.96
C CYS A 126 -8.98 -18.04 2.32
N ALA A 127 -8.04 -18.70 3.02
CA ALA A 127 -6.82 -19.16 2.41
C ALA A 127 -7.18 -20.15 1.31
N SER A 128 -6.96 -19.79 0.06
CA SER A 128 -7.10 -20.70 -1.06
C SER A 128 -6.22 -21.92 -0.75
N LYS A 129 -6.83 -23.08 -0.61
CA LYS A 129 -6.08 -24.35 -0.53
C LYS A 129 -5.07 -24.30 -1.69
N PRO A 130 -3.77 -24.57 -1.44
CA PRO A 130 -2.82 -24.63 -2.53
C PRO A 130 -3.42 -25.59 -3.57
N LYS A 131 -3.51 -25.13 -4.81
CA LYS A 131 -3.94 -26.00 -5.91
C LYS A 131 -2.94 -27.15 -5.93
N ARG A 132 -3.30 -28.29 -5.34
CA ARG A 132 -2.54 -29.53 -5.50
C ARG A 132 -2.56 -29.82 -7.00
N ASN A 133 -1.44 -29.55 -7.63
CA ASN A 133 -1.28 -29.91 -9.03
C ASN A 133 -1.35 -31.44 -9.09
N LYS A 134 -2.38 -31.95 -9.77
CA LYS A 134 -2.55 -33.43 -9.88
C LYS A 134 -1.30 -34.10 -10.43
N SER A 135 -0.48 -33.39 -11.24
CA SER A 135 0.79 -33.87 -11.74
C SER A 135 1.84 -34.11 -10.65
N ASP A 136 1.94 -33.20 -9.64
CA ASP A 136 2.91 -33.35 -8.53
C ASP A 136 2.57 -34.52 -7.59
N VAL A 137 1.27 -34.75 -7.38
CA VAL A 137 0.80 -35.88 -6.59
C VAL A 137 1.07 -37.19 -7.32
N MET A 138 0.83 -37.25 -8.61
CA MET A 138 1.10 -38.43 -9.43
C MET A 138 2.59 -38.73 -9.61
N GLN A 139 3.45 -37.70 -9.71
CA GLN A 139 4.91 -37.90 -9.72
C GLN A 139 5.43 -38.41 -8.38
N LYS A 140 4.95 -37.89 -7.24
CA LYS A 140 5.32 -38.39 -5.93
C LYS A 140 4.84 -39.83 -5.70
N LEU A 141 3.64 -40.18 -6.16
CA LEU A 141 3.15 -41.55 -6.06
C LEU A 141 3.96 -42.52 -6.94
N LYS A 142 4.32 -42.13 -8.17
CA LYS A 142 5.19 -42.96 -9.03
C LYS A 142 6.55 -43.23 -8.36
N LYS A 143 7.16 -42.19 -7.78
CA LYS A 143 8.46 -42.35 -7.10
C LYS A 143 8.40 -43.32 -5.90
N VAL A 144 7.34 -43.27 -5.13
CA VAL A 144 7.12 -44.19 -3.99
C VAL A 144 6.89 -45.65 -4.47
N PHE A 145 6.23 -45.83 -5.62
CA PHE A 145 6.00 -47.16 -6.18
C PHE A 145 7.24 -47.74 -6.83
N GLU A 146 8.15 -46.93 -7.38
CA GLU A 146 9.39 -47.35 -7.98
C GLU A 146 10.45 -47.69 -6.92
N GLU A 147 10.46 -47.00 -5.78
CA GLU A 147 11.39 -47.24 -4.65
C GLU A 147 10.96 -48.42 -3.74
N GLY A 148 9.71 -48.95 -3.90
CA GLY A 148 9.18 -50.08 -3.10
C GLY A 148 9.33 -51.46 -3.74
N GLN A 149 9.99 -51.59 -4.90
CA GLN A 149 10.19 -52.88 -5.58
C GLN A 149 11.67 -53.31 -5.68
N GLY A 150 12.53 -52.78 -4.80
CA GLY A 150 13.96 -53.17 -4.69
C GLY A 150 14.27 -53.93 -3.42
#